data_7faf5d53e0a4710a04252d8b3b464898
#
_entry.id   7faf5d53e0a4710a04252d8b3b464898
#
_cell.length_a   1.000
_cell.length_b   1.000
_cell.length_c   1.000
_cell.angle_alpha   90.00
_cell.angle_beta   90.00
_cell.angle_gamma   90.00
#
_symmetry.space_group_name_H-M   'P 1'
#
loop_
_entity.id
_entity.type
_entity.pdbx_description
1 polymer ?
#
loop_
_entity_poly.entity_id
_entity_poly.type
_entity_poly.pdbx_seq_one_letter_code
_entity_poly.pdbx_strand_id
1 'polypeptide(L)'
;MKRFKLAMITALVAAMGALAANADTIGYVNYKTVESNYEFAKNAYKELDAEYLNLQQYLMDKEKQYKNIESPIQRKNFEETVQKDFKVKNDNFTKLKMKKAEEVENNIVNAAKAVAAEKKIDVVLDYRVIFTGGTDLTDDVIYYLNNNKKFKKNK
;
A
#
# COMPACT_ATOMS: atom_id res chain seq x y z
N MET A 1 -16.12 -30.78 -60.14
CA MET A 1 -15.18 -31.20 -59.11
C MET A 1 -14.01 -30.22 -58.82
N LYS A 2 -13.57 -29.38 -59.79
CA LYS A 2 -12.47 -28.38 -59.51
C LYS A 2 -12.89 -27.17 -58.69
N ARG A 3 -14.16 -26.76 -58.71
CA ARG A 3 -14.66 -25.60 -57.95
C ARG A 3 -14.83 -25.89 -56.45
N PHE A 4 -15.06 -27.15 -56.08
CA PHE A 4 -15.22 -27.54 -54.68
C PHE A 4 -13.88 -27.57 -53.89
N LYS A 5 -12.76 -27.84 -54.57
CA LYS A 5 -11.44 -27.86 -53.96
C LYS A 5 -10.90 -26.46 -53.66
N LEU A 6 -11.33 -25.46 -54.42
CA LEU A 6 -10.90 -24.08 -54.22
C LEU A 6 -11.61 -23.42 -52.99
N ALA A 7 -12.88 -23.79 -52.75
CA ALA A 7 -13.63 -23.30 -51.61
C ALA A 7 -13.14 -23.85 -50.26
N MET A 8 -12.58 -25.08 -50.25
CA MET A 8 -12.01 -25.68 -49.03
C MET A 8 -10.68 -25.06 -48.62
N ILE A 9 -9.86 -24.60 -49.55
CA ILE A 9 -8.56 -23.98 -49.26
C ILE A 9 -8.76 -22.57 -48.71
N THR A 10 -9.77 -21.82 -49.21
CA THR A 10 -10.10 -20.47 -48.67
C THR A 10 -10.69 -20.53 -47.27
N ALA A 11 -11.42 -21.56 -46.89
CA ALA A 11 -11.94 -21.73 -45.53
C ALA A 11 -10.83 -22.07 -44.49
N LEU A 12 -9.77 -22.79 -44.91
CA LEU A 12 -8.66 -23.17 -44.03
C LEU A 12 -7.72 -21.98 -43.73
N VAL A 13 -7.55 -21.06 -44.68
CA VAL A 13 -6.72 -19.85 -44.48
C VAL A 13 -7.44 -18.82 -43.56
N ALA A 14 -8.77 -18.76 -43.61
CA ALA A 14 -9.56 -17.91 -42.72
C ALA A 14 -9.54 -18.40 -41.23
N ALA A 15 -9.38 -19.71 -41.01
CA ALA A 15 -9.28 -20.29 -39.66
C ALA A 15 -7.92 -20.08 -39.00
N MET A 16 -6.85 -19.83 -39.77
CA MET A 16 -5.51 -19.55 -39.22
C MET A 16 -5.29 -18.08 -38.81
N GLY A 17 -6.18 -17.17 -39.19
CA GLY A 17 -6.09 -15.74 -38.85
C GLY A 17 -6.59 -15.38 -37.43
N ALA A 18 -7.12 -16.33 -36.66
CA ALA A 18 -7.72 -16.07 -35.34
C ALA A 18 -6.82 -16.44 -34.15
N LEU A 19 -5.58 -16.83 -34.37
CA LEU A 19 -4.55 -16.83 -33.32
C LEU A 19 -3.98 -15.41 -33.23
N ALA A 20 -4.81 -14.43 -32.83
CA ALA A 20 -4.30 -13.20 -32.30
C ALA A 20 -3.46 -13.62 -31.08
N ALA A 21 -2.14 -13.54 -31.19
CA ALA A 21 -1.29 -13.61 -30.04
C ALA A 21 -1.82 -12.55 -29.07
N ASN A 22 -2.45 -12.99 -27.99
CA ASN A 22 -2.78 -12.10 -26.88
C ASN A 22 -1.43 -11.65 -26.34
N ALA A 23 -0.95 -10.52 -26.82
CA ALA A 23 0.18 -9.86 -26.19
C ALA A 23 -0.30 -9.46 -24.80
N ASP A 24 0.41 -9.90 -23.76
CA ASP A 24 0.14 -9.52 -22.39
C ASP A 24 0.02 -8.00 -22.29
N THR A 25 -1.08 -7.52 -21.76
CA THR A 25 -1.29 -6.09 -21.57
C THR A 25 -0.63 -5.65 -20.27
N ILE A 26 0.29 -4.69 -20.36
CA ILE A 26 1.07 -4.19 -19.21
C ILE A 26 0.51 -2.86 -18.76
N GLY A 27 0.17 -2.78 -17.49
CA GLY A 27 -0.10 -1.54 -16.77
C GLY A 27 1.01 -1.21 -15.78
N TYR A 28 1.04 0.04 -15.33
CA TYR A 28 1.92 0.44 -14.25
C TYR A 28 1.22 1.38 -13.27
N VAL A 29 1.77 1.42 -12.06
CA VAL A 29 1.27 2.27 -10.97
C VAL A 29 2.44 2.99 -10.31
N ASN A 30 2.29 4.28 -10.07
CA ASN A 30 3.19 5.02 -9.19
C ASN A 30 2.74 4.82 -7.74
N TYR A 31 3.34 3.82 -7.08
CA TYR A 31 2.99 3.46 -5.70
C TYR A 31 3.03 4.66 -4.75
N LYS A 32 4.08 5.49 -4.82
CA LYS A 32 4.25 6.64 -3.95
C LYS A 32 3.15 7.69 -4.16
N THR A 33 2.74 7.92 -5.40
CA THR A 33 1.64 8.83 -5.73
C THR A 33 0.31 8.27 -5.22
N VAL A 34 0.07 6.96 -5.37
CA VAL A 34 -1.12 6.31 -4.82
C VAL A 34 -1.15 6.46 -3.30
N GLU A 35 -0.08 6.07 -2.61
CA GLU A 35 0.02 6.13 -1.16
C GLU A 35 -0.24 7.53 -0.61
N SER A 36 0.37 8.57 -1.21
CA SER A 36 0.22 9.96 -0.78
C SER A 36 -1.15 10.57 -1.07
N ASN A 37 -1.94 9.98 -1.97
CA ASN A 37 -3.30 10.43 -2.31
C ASN A 37 -4.40 9.50 -1.79
N TYR A 38 -4.04 8.42 -1.11
CA TYR A 38 -4.98 7.50 -0.47
C TYR A 38 -5.41 8.03 0.91
N GLU A 39 -6.69 8.33 1.10
CA GLU A 39 -7.22 8.94 2.34
C GLU A 39 -6.99 8.09 3.60
N PHE A 40 -7.09 6.76 3.46
CA PHE A 40 -6.78 5.86 4.57
C PHE A 40 -5.31 5.96 4.98
N ALA A 41 -4.38 5.99 4.02
CA ALA A 41 -2.95 6.12 4.28
C ALA A 41 -2.65 7.46 4.98
N LYS A 42 -3.22 8.56 4.50
CA LYS A 42 -3.09 9.88 5.15
C LYS A 42 -3.56 9.86 6.60
N ASN A 43 -4.69 9.21 6.88
CA ASN A 43 -5.22 9.10 8.24
C ASN A 43 -4.36 8.18 9.11
N ALA A 44 -3.87 7.07 8.56
CA ALA A 44 -2.94 6.18 9.26
C ALA A 44 -1.65 6.89 9.68
N TYR A 45 -1.09 7.72 8.78
CA TYR A 45 0.10 8.51 9.11
C TYR A 45 -0.17 9.59 10.17
N LYS A 46 -1.31 10.27 10.11
CA LYS A 46 -1.71 11.21 11.17
C LYS A 46 -1.85 10.53 12.53
N GLU A 47 -2.41 9.32 12.56
CA GLU A 47 -2.50 8.53 13.79
C GLU A 47 -1.11 8.17 14.34
N LEU A 48 -0.19 7.75 13.46
CA LEU A 48 1.19 7.46 13.85
C LEU A 48 1.95 8.69 14.34
N ASP A 49 1.75 9.85 13.71
CA ASP A 49 2.35 11.12 14.15
C ASP A 49 1.83 11.50 15.54
N ALA A 50 0.53 11.35 15.79
CA ALA A 50 -0.06 11.61 17.11
C ALA A 50 0.52 10.69 18.18
N GLU A 51 0.64 9.39 17.90
CA GLU A 51 1.25 8.43 18.84
C GLU A 51 2.74 8.71 19.08
N TYR A 52 3.46 9.14 18.06
CA TYR A 52 4.85 9.57 18.22
C TYR A 52 4.97 10.80 19.13
N LEU A 53 4.11 11.79 18.98
CA LEU A 53 4.05 12.96 19.85
C LEU A 53 3.71 12.57 21.29
N ASN A 54 2.80 11.61 21.51
CA ASN A 54 2.47 11.07 22.81
C ASN A 54 3.69 10.43 23.50
N LEU A 55 4.53 9.71 22.74
CA LEU A 55 5.77 9.14 23.25
C LEU A 55 6.77 10.22 23.66
N GLN A 56 6.92 11.28 22.86
CA GLN A 56 7.79 12.40 23.18
C GLN A 56 7.29 13.13 24.44
N GLN A 57 5.99 13.40 24.53
CA GLN A 57 5.40 14.04 25.69
C GLN A 57 5.60 13.22 26.96
N TYR A 58 5.42 11.89 26.87
CA TYR A 58 5.69 10.98 27.99
C TYR A 58 7.11 11.15 28.51
N LEU A 59 8.13 11.17 27.65
CA LEU A 59 9.52 11.35 28.05
C LEU A 59 9.77 12.73 28.71
N MET A 60 9.22 13.79 28.12
CA MET A 60 9.34 15.14 28.67
C MET A 60 8.72 15.25 30.06
N ASP A 61 7.57 14.63 30.28
CA ASP A 61 6.90 14.65 31.60
C ASP A 61 7.66 13.81 32.63
N LYS A 62 8.27 12.69 32.20
CA LYS A 62 9.14 11.90 33.06
C LYS A 62 10.43 12.62 33.41
N GLU A 63 11.02 13.36 32.50
CA GLU A 63 12.18 14.21 32.77
C GLU A 63 11.85 15.29 33.81
N LYS A 64 10.70 15.96 33.72
CA LYS A 64 10.25 16.93 34.72
C LYS A 64 10.07 16.30 36.11
N GLN A 65 9.46 15.10 36.16
CA GLN A 65 9.26 14.35 37.40
C GLN A 65 10.61 13.96 38.02
N TYR A 66 11.57 13.49 37.20
CA TYR A 66 12.90 13.10 37.65
C TYR A 66 13.67 14.25 38.35
N LYS A 67 13.57 15.47 37.82
CA LYS A 67 14.23 16.66 38.38
C LYS A 67 13.77 16.97 39.80
N ASN A 68 12.56 16.56 40.17
CA ASN A 68 11.99 16.80 41.52
C ASN A 68 12.27 15.67 42.53
N ILE A 69 12.98 14.61 42.14
CA ILE A 69 13.32 13.50 43.02
C ILE A 69 14.67 13.82 43.69
N GLU A 70 14.70 13.93 45.00
CA GLU A 70 15.93 14.26 45.74
C GLU A 70 16.75 13.00 46.04
N SER A 71 16.09 11.89 46.42
CA SER A 71 16.75 10.65 46.85
C SER A 71 17.40 9.89 45.68
N PRO A 72 18.73 9.57 45.79
CA PRO A 72 19.42 8.78 44.75
C PRO A 72 18.78 7.40 44.50
N ILE A 73 18.30 6.74 45.55
CA ILE A 73 17.66 5.44 45.43
C ILE A 73 16.32 5.56 44.69
N GLN A 74 15.53 6.59 44.99
CA GLN A 74 14.27 6.85 44.32
C GLN A 74 14.49 7.21 42.82
N ARG A 75 15.55 7.99 42.52
CA ARG A 75 15.93 8.29 41.13
C ARG A 75 16.19 7.02 40.33
N LYS A 76 17.02 6.11 40.88
CA LYS A 76 17.34 4.85 40.24
C LYS A 76 16.10 4.01 39.96
N ASN A 77 15.21 3.83 40.95
CA ASN A 77 13.98 3.08 40.80
C ASN A 77 13.04 3.72 39.75
N PHE A 78 13.00 5.05 39.75
CA PHE A 78 12.21 5.81 38.77
C PHE A 78 12.74 5.60 37.34
N GLU A 79 14.06 5.70 37.13
CA GLU A 79 14.70 5.45 35.82
C GLU A 79 14.39 4.04 35.31
N GLU A 80 14.56 3.01 36.17
CA GLU A 80 14.25 1.63 35.79
C GLU A 80 12.78 1.45 35.39
N THR A 81 11.87 2.11 36.12
CA THR A 81 10.44 2.08 35.81
C THR A 81 10.15 2.76 34.46
N VAL A 82 10.69 3.98 34.26
CA VAL A 82 10.51 4.74 33.02
C VAL A 82 11.07 3.99 31.84
N GLN A 83 12.25 3.36 31.97
CA GLN A 83 12.83 2.55 30.88
C GLN A 83 11.94 1.36 30.49
N LYS A 84 11.39 0.65 31.47
CA LYS A 84 10.46 -0.47 31.22
C LYS A 84 9.18 0.00 30.52
N ASP A 85 8.58 1.05 31.05
CA ASP A 85 7.33 1.61 30.50
C ASP A 85 7.54 2.16 29.09
N PHE A 86 8.63 2.89 28.87
CA PHE A 86 8.97 3.43 27.56
C PHE A 86 9.21 2.33 26.55
N LYS A 87 9.92 1.26 26.94
CA LYS A 87 10.11 0.10 26.07
C LYS A 87 8.77 -0.47 25.60
N VAL A 88 7.83 -0.72 26.53
CA VAL A 88 6.50 -1.25 26.18
C VAL A 88 5.75 -0.31 25.23
N LYS A 89 5.77 1.00 25.52
CA LYS A 89 5.13 2.00 24.67
C LYS A 89 5.74 2.05 23.26
N ASN A 90 7.07 2.03 23.19
CA ASN A 90 7.79 2.05 21.91
C ASN A 90 7.57 0.76 21.09
N ASP A 91 7.52 -0.40 21.75
CA ASP A 91 7.21 -1.67 21.12
C ASP A 91 5.77 -1.67 20.55
N ASN A 92 4.81 -1.10 21.28
CA ASN A 92 3.43 -0.94 20.82
C ASN A 92 3.34 0.01 19.63
N PHE A 93 4.04 1.13 19.66
CA PHE A 93 4.12 2.07 18.54
C PHE A 93 4.72 1.40 17.29
N THR A 94 5.80 0.65 17.47
CA THR A 94 6.43 -0.10 16.36
C THR A 94 5.47 -1.11 15.75
N LYS A 95 4.75 -1.86 16.57
CA LYS A 95 3.71 -2.81 16.09
C LYS A 95 2.59 -2.09 15.35
N LEU A 96 2.13 -0.96 15.86
CA LEU A 96 1.10 -0.14 15.20
C LEU A 96 1.59 0.34 13.83
N LYS A 97 2.82 0.86 13.76
CA LYS A 97 3.46 1.31 12.52
C LYS A 97 3.53 0.20 11.47
N MET A 98 4.00 -0.98 11.86
CA MET A 98 4.08 -2.15 10.96
C MET A 98 2.70 -2.56 10.45
N LYS A 99 1.72 -2.65 11.36
CA LYS A 99 0.34 -2.99 11.01
C LYS A 99 -0.27 -2.00 10.02
N LYS A 100 -0.10 -0.69 10.25
CA LYS A 100 -0.63 0.34 9.35
C LYS A 100 0.04 0.30 7.98
N ALA A 101 1.35 0.09 7.93
CA ALA A 101 2.08 -0.04 6.67
C ALA A 101 1.59 -1.26 5.87
N GLU A 102 1.43 -2.41 6.51
CA GLU A 102 0.91 -3.62 5.88
C GLU A 102 -0.54 -3.43 5.37
N GLU A 103 -1.40 -2.79 6.17
CA GLU A 103 -2.78 -2.49 5.74
C GLU A 103 -2.81 -1.58 4.51
N VAL A 104 -1.98 -0.53 4.47
CA VAL A 104 -1.88 0.40 3.33
C VAL A 104 -1.39 -0.35 2.08
N GLU A 105 -0.30 -1.11 2.20
CA GLU A 105 0.27 -1.89 1.10
C GLU A 105 -0.74 -2.89 0.54
N ASN A 106 -1.35 -3.70 1.40
CA ASN A 106 -2.34 -4.69 1.00
C ASN A 106 -3.54 -4.05 0.28
N ASN A 107 -4.01 -2.91 0.76
CA ASN A 107 -5.10 -2.18 0.13
C ASN A 107 -4.72 -1.67 -1.26
N ILE A 108 -3.53 -1.09 -1.42
CA ILE A 108 -3.02 -0.61 -2.72
C ILE A 108 -2.88 -1.77 -3.70
N VAL A 109 -2.28 -2.88 -3.29
CA VAL A 109 -2.11 -4.08 -4.13
C VAL A 109 -3.47 -4.65 -4.56
N ASN A 110 -4.43 -4.75 -3.62
CA ASN A 110 -5.75 -5.26 -3.94
C ASN A 110 -6.54 -4.33 -4.88
N ALA A 111 -6.40 -3.02 -4.70
CA ALA A 111 -7.01 -2.04 -5.60
C ALA A 111 -6.39 -2.11 -7.00
N ALA A 112 -5.06 -2.19 -7.10
CA ALA A 112 -4.36 -2.33 -8.37
C ALA A 112 -4.80 -3.60 -9.12
N LYS A 113 -4.94 -4.73 -8.42
CA LYS A 113 -5.49 -5.98 -8.99
C LYS A 113 -6.91 -5.82 -9.50
N ALA A 114 -7.78 -5.13 -8.75
CA ALA A 114 -9.17 -4.92 -9.16
C ALA A 114 -9.27 -4.03 -10.39
N VAL A 115 -8.53 -2.92 -10.41
CA VAL A 115 -8.46 -1.99 -11.56
C VAL A 115 -7.89 -2.70 -12.79
N ALA A 116 -6.82 -3.49 -12.62
CA ALA A 116 -6.25 -4.28 -13.70
C ALA A 116 -7.27 -5.24 -14.31
N ALA A 117 -8.02 -5.96 -13.48
CA ALA A 117 -9.06 -6.88 -13.94
C ALA A 117 -10.16 -6.15 -14.71
N GLU A 118 -10.62 -4.98 -14.24
CA GLU A 118 -11.63 -4.16 -14.91
C GLU A 118 -11.15 -3.68 -16.30
N LYS A 119 -9.87 -3.33 -16.40
CA LYS A 119 -9.24 -2.81 -17.62
C LYS A 119 -8.61 -3.90 -18.51
N LYS A 120 -8.74 -5.17 -18.14
CA LYS A 120 -8.14 -6.31 -18.84
C LYS A 120 -6.62 -6.18 -19.00
N ILE A 121 -5.97 -5.72 -17.96
CA ILE A 121 -4.51 -5.63 -17.84
C ILE A 121 -4.01 -6.92 -17.17
N ASP A 122 -3.08 -7.61 -17.81
CA ASP A 122 -2.58 -8.92 -17.35
C ASP A 122 -1.51 -8.77 -16.27
N VAL A 123 -0.67 -7.74 -16.41
CA VAL A 123 0.46 -7.48 -15.49
C VAL A 123 0.48 -6.01 -15.07
N VAL A 124 0.61 -5.76 -13.76
CA VAL A 124 0.83 -4.41 -13.22
C VAL A 124 2.21 -4.33 -12.60
N LEU A 125 2.98 -3.33 -13.00
CA LEU A 125 4.34 -3.08 -12.54
C LEU A 125 4.43 -1.74 -11.79
N ASP A 126 5.48 -1.58 -11.00
CA ASP A 126 5.82 -0.25 -10.48
C ASP A 126 6.38 0.62 -11.62
N TYR A 127 5.94 1.89 -11.69
CA TYR A 127 6.35 2.82 -12.76
C TYR A 127 7.88 2.94 -12.90
N ARG A 128 8.65 2.73 -11.83
CA ARG A 128 10.11 2.84 -11.80
C ARG A 128 10.83 1.82 -12.66
N VAL A 129 10.18 0.72 -13.00
CA VAL A 129 10.75 -0.33 -13.86
C VAL A 129 10.28 -0.21 -15.31
N ILE A 130 9.39 0.74 -15.63
CA ILE A 130 8.89 1.00 -16.96
C ILE A 130 9.77 2.06 -17.63
N PHE A 131 10.43 1.69 -18.71
CA PHE A 131 11.20 2.64 -19.51
C PHE A 131 10.32 3.38 -20.52
N THR A 132 9.39 2.66 -21.18
CA THR A 132 8.47 3.24 -22.15
C THR A 132 7.27 2.30 -22.39
N GLY A 133 6.10 2.85 -22.73
CA GLY A 133 4.88 2.08 -23.01
C GLY A 133 4.15 1.67 -21.72
N GLY A 134 3.09 0.87 -21.93
CA GLY A 134 2.19 0.45 -20.84
C GLY A 134 1.06 1.45 -20.57
N THR A 135 0.09 1.03 -19.76
CA THR A 135 -1.07 1.84 -19.36
C THR A 135 -0.86 2.34 -17.93
N ASP A 136 -0.91 3.65 -17.71
CA ASP A 136 -0.90 4.23 -16.36
C ASP A 136 -2.23 3.96 -15.65
N LEU A 137 -2.17 3.29 -14.52
CA LEU A 137 -3.34 2.96 -13.68
C LEU A 137 -3.35 3.77 -12.37
N THR A 138 -2.43 4.70 -12.20
CA THR A 138 -2.21 5.41 -10.93
C THR A 138 -3.49 6.11 -10.45
N ASP A 139 -4.10 6.93 -11.30
CA ASP A 139 -5.30 7.69 -10.95
C ASP A 139 -6.53 6.79 -10.75
N ASP A 140 -6.66 5.75 -11.56
CA ASP A 140 -7.74 4.76 -11.41
C ASP A 140 -7.65 4.03 -10.06
N VAL A 141 -6.44 3.66 -9.65
CA VAL A 141 -6.20 3.00 -8.35
C VAL A 141 -6.51 3.95 -7.19
N ILE A 142 -6.09 5.23 -7.28
CA ILE A 142 -6.43 6.25 -6.28
C ILE A 142 -7.95 6.43 -6.17
N TYR A 143 -8.62 6.56 -7.31
CA TYR A 143 -10.07 6.68 -7.37
C TYR A 143 -10.76 5.47 -6.74
N TYR A 144 -10.33 4.26 -7.09
CA TYR A 144 -10.88 3.00 -6.58
C TYR A 144 -10.74 2.91 -5.06
N LEU A 145 -9.56 3.20 -4.52
CA LEU A 145 -9.29 3.19 -3.08
C LEU A 145 -10.18 4.18 -2.32
N ASN A 146 -10.29 5.41 -2.82
CA ASN A 146 -10.99 6.48 -2.13
C ASN A 146 -12.52 6.40 -2.28
N ASN A 147 -13.06 5.66 -3.25
CA ASN A 147 -14.51 5.56 -3.48
C ASN A 147 -15.11 4.20 -3.07
N ASN A 148 -14.29 3.16 -2.92
CA ASN A 148 -14.79 1.86 -2.50
C ASN A 148 -14.89 1.78 -0.97
N LYS A 149 -16.10 1.46 -0.47
CA LYS A 149 -16.38 1.35 0.98
C LYS A 149 -15.48 0.34 1.72
N LYS A 150 -15.01 -0.69 1.03
CA LYS A 150 -14.10 -1.72 1.58
C LYS A 150 -12.79 -1.13 2.07
N PHE A 151 -12.29 -0.08 1.41
CA PHE A 151 -10.99 0.55 1.68
C PHE A 151 -11.08 1.86 2.46
N LYS A 152 -12.32 2.30 2.77
CA LYS A 152 -12.58 3.53 3.58
C LYS A 152 -12.60 3.30 5.09
N LYS A 153 -12.51 2.05 5.56
CA LYS A 153 -12.65 1.77 6.99
C LYS A 153 -11.43 2.22 7.78
N ASN A 154 -11.57 3.42 8.38
CA ASN A 154 -11.15 3.71 9.74
C ASN A 154 -12.16 4.71 10.32
N LYS A 155 -13.11 4.21 11.06
CA LYS A 155 -13.83 4.93 12.12
C LYS A 155 -13.60 4.18 13.40
#